data_3504c93099d34ef5c2e412d79551dbc3
#
_entry.id   3504c93099d34ef5c2e412d79551dbc3
#
_cell.length_a   1.000
_cell.length_b   1.000
_cell.length_c   1.000
_cell.angle_alpha   90.00
_cell.angle_beta   90.00
_cell.angle_gamma   90.00
#
_symmetry.space_group_name_H-M   'P 1'
#
loop_
_entity.id
_entity.type
_entity.pdbx_description
1 polymer ?
#
loop_
_entity_poly.entity_id
_entity_poly.type
_entity_poly.pdbx_seq_one_letter_code
_entity_poly.pdbx_strand_id
1 'polypeptide(L)'
;GEEIAGAKQSEFDKLRGTKMGLVPQDPMSNLNPVWRIGTQVKEALKANNMDVAHEKRSALAKALAGDEVEVKGNDDETFLGAKELPELMTEAKKALTEAGVSGEAFDKAVARFTNEWVPGSETRWRVADDLIKAGVADDQAWYLAKKYVTGSTMDDRIAGLLSEAGLPDAATRARQFPHEFSGGMRQRALIAIGLACRPDLLIADEPTSALDVTVQKRILDHLHMLTDSLGTAVLFITHDLGLAAERAQHIVVMYKGQVVESGPSLEVLQHPQHPYTKRLVAAAPSLASQRIISAKERGEDADALLDHHIAGESTLEKSEHIITVDHLTKEFKLPRKKEMFKAVDDVSFSVKRGTTLAIVGESGSGKSTVANMVLHLLKPTSGKVFYEGRDTSTFKSKDLLGFRRHVQPVFQNPYGSLDPMYSIFRSIEEPLRIHKIGDKKWRANRVKELLDMVEMPASVMGRYPNELSGGQRQRIAIARAMALDPDVIVCDEAVSALDVLVQDQVLRLLNDLQAEKGLSYLFITHDLAVVRQIADEVVVMQHGKLVEHATTDEVFDHPQKQYTRDLLDAIPGGKLQLGLD
;
A
#
# COMPACT_ATOMS: atom_id res chain seq x y z
N GLY A 1 22.03 -28.99 -3.19
CA GLY A 1 21.63 -28.02 -4.11
C GLY A 1 22.38 -28.11 -5.42
N GLU A 2 21.67 -27.95 -6.53
CA GLU A 2 22.29 -27.83 -7.85
C GLU A 2 22.52 -26.35 -8.14
N GLU A 3 23.68 -26.02 -8.76
CA GLU A 3 23.97 -24.66 -9.20
C GLU A 3 23.12 -24.33 -10.44
N ILE A 4 22.40 -23.23 -10.38
CA ILE A 4 21.54 -22.77 -11.48
C ILE A 4 22.17 -21.57 -12.25
N ALA A 5 23.31 -21.06 -11.79
CA ALA A 5 24.03 -20.01 -12.50
C ALA A 5 24.57 -20.58 -13.83
N GLY A 6 24.10 -20.04 -14.95
CA GLY A 6 24.44 -20.53 -16.28
C GLY A 6 23.55 -21.67 -16.81
N ALA A 7 22.51 -22.07 -16.08
CA ALA A 7 21.52 -23.03 -16.55
C ALA A 7 20.79 -22.53 -17.82
N LYS A 8 20.38 -23.47 -18.69
CA LYS A 8 19.62 -23.14 -19.90
C LYS A 8 18.23 -22.63 -19.56
N GLN A 9 17.67 -21.77 -20.41
CA GLN A 9 16.31 -21.23 -20.23
C GLN A 9 15.26 -22.34 -19.96
N SER A 10 15.35 -23.47 -20.66
CA SER A 10 14.45 -24.63 -20.48
C SER A 10 14.57 -25.30 -19.11
N GLU A 11 15.69 -25.14 -18.40
CA GLU A 11 15.88 -25.63 -17.05
C GLU A 11 15.27 -24.66 -16.04
N PHE A 12 15.46 -23.35 -16.26
CA PHE A 12 14.77 -22.31 -15.47
C PHE A 12 13.26 -22.41 -15.60
N ASP A 13 12.74 -22.69 -16.82
CA ASP A 13 11.30 -22.79 -17.04
C ASP A 13 10.66 -23.95 -16.27
N LYS A 14 11.41 -25.01 -15.99
CA LYS A 14 10.97 -26.11 -15.12
C LYS A 14 10.92 -25.74 -13.63
N LEU A 15 11.73 -24.79 -13.20
CA LEU A 15 11.79 -24.34 -11.82
C LEU A 15 10.77 -23.22 -11.54
N ARG A 16 10.53 -22.37 -12.53
CA ARG A 16 9.58 -21.25 -12.39
C ARG A 16 8.16 -21.77 -12.18
N GLY A 17 7.51 -21.24 -11.18
CA GLY A 17 6.14 -21.60 -10.82
C GLY A 17 6.04 -22.88 -9.99
N THR A 18 6.85 -23.93 -10.26
CA THR A 18 6.82 -25.19 -9.50
C THR A 18 7.70 -25.17 -8.25
N LYS A 19 8.94 -24.67 -8.40
CA LYS A 19 9.92 -24.58 -7.32
C LYS A 19 10.14 -23.15 -6.82
N MET A 20 9.93 -22.18 -7.70
CA MET A 20 10.09 -20.76 -7.42
C MET A 20 8.82 -20.01 -7.77
N GLY A 21 8.17 -19.40 -6.77
CA GLY A 21 7.06 -18.48 -6.93
C GLY A 21 7.55 -17.02 -6.95
N LEU A 22 6.77 -16.12 -7.53
CA LEU A 22 7.05 -14.69 -7.56
C LEU A 22 5.82 -13.89 -7.14
N VAL A 23 6.01 -12.97 -6.21
CA VAL A 23 5.07 -11.89 -5.90
C VAL A 23 5.72 -10.58 -6.32
N PRO A 24 5.31 -9.97 -7.44
CA PRO A 24 5.92 -8.75 -7.96
C PRO A 24 5.44 -7.49 -7.23
N GLN A 25 6.20 -6.40 -7.39
CA GLN A 25 6.03 -5.12 -6.69
C GLN A 25 4.68 -4.45 -6.92
N ASP A 26 4.24 -4.32 -8.18
CA ASP A 26 3.02 -3.58 -8.54
C ASP A 26 1.90 -4.51 -9.00
N PRO A 27 0.80 -4.64 -8.21
CA PRO A 27 -0.35 -5.43 -8.60
C PRO A 27 -1.08 -4.90 -9.83
N MET A 28 -0.99 -3.60 -10.12
CA MET A 28 -1.73 -3.00 -11.24
C MET A 28 -1.11 -3.35 -12.60
N SER A 29 0.21 -3.42 -12.67
CA SER A 29 0.93 -3.78 -13.90
C SER A 29 1.06 -5.30 -14.08
N ASN A 30 0.93 -6.09 -13.01
CA ASN A 30 1.15 -7.54 -13.03
C ASN A 30 -0.15 -8.37 -13.09
N LEU A 31 -1.31 -7.78 -12.77
CA LEU A 31 -2.60 -8.40 -13.02
C LEU A 31 -3.16 -7.93 -14.37
N ASN A 32 -3.59 -8.86 -15.20
CA ASN A 32 -4.23 -8.53 -16.47
C ASN A 32 -5.61 -7.88 -16.21
N PRO A 33 -5.82 -6.59 -16.56
CA PRO A 33 -7.03 -5.86 -16.18
C PRO A 33 -8.31 -6.36 -16.87
N VAL A 34 -8.19 -7.07 -18.00
CA VAL A 34 -9.32 -7.61 -18.76
C VAL A 34 -9.62 -9.09 -18.48
N TRP A 35 -8.84 -9.72 -17.59
CA TRP A 35 -9.06 -11.08 -17.14
C TRP A 35 -9.59 -11.11 -15.71
N ARG A 36 -10.50 -12.05 -15.45
CA ARG A 36 -10.98 -12.30 -14.07
C ARG A 36 -9.85 -12.84 -13.22
N ILE A 37 -9.88 -12.56 -11.93
CA ILE A 37 -8.85 -13.02 -10.97
C ILE A 37 -8.72 -14.56 -11.01
N GLY A 38 -9.82 -15.29 -10.95
CA GLY A 38 -9.80 -16.76 -11.03
C GLY A 38 -9.18 -17.29 -12.33
N THR A 39 -9.34 -16.58 -13.44
CA THR A 39 -8.69 -16.96 -14.70
C THR A 39 -7.16 -16.86 -14.60
N GLN A 40 -6.64 -15.84 -13.92
CA GLN A 40 -5.20 -15.63 -13.76
C GLN A 40 -4.58 -16.68 -12.83
N VAL A 41 -5.25 -17.04 -11.73
CA VAL A 41 -4.85 -18.17 -10.87
C VAL A 41 -4.89 -19.48 -11.66
N LYS A 42 -5.92 -19.70 -12.47
CA LYS A 42 -6.05 -20.88 -13.32
C LYS A 42 -4.90 -21.01 -14.30
N GLU A 43 -4.50 -19.94 -14.94
CA GLU A 43 -3.38 -19.95 -15.90
C GLU A 43 -2.05 -20.27 -15.19
N ALA A 44 -1.81 -19.80 -13.97
CA ALA A 44 -0.65 -20.17 -13.18
C ALA A 44 -0.62 -21.68 -12.87
N LEU A 45 -1.76 -22.26 -12.52
CA LEU A 45 -1.88 -23.71 -12.29
C LEU A 45 -1.66 -24.51 -13.57
N LYS A 46 -2.26 -24.08 -14.69
CA LYS A 46 -2.11 -24.75 -15.99
C LYS A 46 -0.68 -24.72 -16.52
N ALA A 47 -0.04 -23.55 -16.46
CA ALA A 47 1.33 -23.37 -16.92
C ALA A 47 2.32 -24.33 -16.24
N ASN A 48 1.98 -24.80 -15.05
CA ASN A 48 2.79 -25.73 -14.26
C ASN A 48 2.24 -27.17 -14.25
N ASN A 49 1.40 -27.53 -15.24
CA ASN A 49 0.79 -28.87 -15.38
C ASN A 49 0.00 -29.33 -14.14
N MET A 50 -0.51 -28.39 -13.37
CA MET A 50 -1.35 -28.65 -12.21
C MET A 50 -2.85 -28.78 -12.60
N ASP A 51 -3.16 -28.84 -13.90
CA ASP A 51 -4.51 -28.97 -14.47
C ASP A 51 -4.92 -30.45 -14.60
N VAL A 52 -4.73 -31.23 -13.55
CA VAL A 52 -5.11 -32.66 -13.52
C VAL A 52 -6.63 -32.86 -13.37
N ALA A 53 -7.41 -31.78 -13.28
CA ALA A 53 -8.83 -31.83 -12.95
C ALA A 53 -9.72 -32.50 -14.01
N HIS A 54 -9.33 -32.51 -15.28
CA HIS A 54 -10.18 -33.08 -16.35
C HIS A 54 -10.08 -34.59 -16.42
N GLU A 55 -8.88 -35.16 -16.29
CA GLU A 55 -8.69 -36.60 -16.26
C GLU A 55 -9.28 -37.20 -14.98
N LYS A 56 -9.10 -36.53 -13.84
CA LYS A 56 -9.65 -36.96 -12.56
C LYS A 56 -11.18 -36.92 -12.49
N ARG A 57 -11.85 -35.94 -13.17
CA ARG A 57 -13.32 -35.92 -13.29
C ARG A 57 -13.84 -37.16 -14.04
N SER A 58 -13.20 -37.52 -15.11
CA SER A 58 -13.56 -38.70 -15.89
C SER A 58 -13.33 -39.98 -15.08
N ALA A 59 -12.24 -40.06 -14.32
CA ALA A 59 -11.93 -41.18 -13.46
C ALA A 59 -12.90 -41.31 -12.29
N LEU A 60 -13.26 -40.20 -11.63
CA LEU A 60 -14.24 -40.19 -10.56
C LEU A 60 -15.65 -40.57 -11.07
N ALA A 61 -16.06 -40.05 -12.23
CA ALA A 61 -17.33 -40.40 -12.85
C ALA A 61 -17.41 -41.92 -13.15
N LYS A 62 -16.33 -42.50 -13.64
CA LYS A 62 -16.22 -43.95 -13.88
C LYS A 62 -16.24 -44.77 -12.59
N ALA A 63 -15.47 -44.33 -11.57
CA ALA A 63 -15.48 -44.99 -10.26
C ALA A 63 -16.85 -44.96 -9.58
N LEU A 64 -17.60 -43.86 -9.72
CA LEU A 64 -18.98 -43.76 -9.22
C LEU A 64 -19.97 -44.62 -10.02
N ALA A 65 -19.67 -44.92 -11.29
CA ALA A 65 -20.41 -45.87 -12.10
C ALA A 65 -20.08 -47.34 -11.79
N GLY A 66 -19.10 -47.59 -10.91
CA GLY A 66 -18.68 -48.95 -10.51
C GLY A 66 -17.53 -49.53 -11.34
N ASP A 67 -16.90 -48.73 -12.19
CA ASP A 67 -15.76 -49.15 -12.99
C ASP A 67 -14.45 -49.10 -12.17
N GLU A 68 -13.57 -50.08 -12.33
CA GLU A 68 -12.20 -49.99 -11.80
C GLU A 68 -11.39 -48.95 -12.61
N VAL A 69 -10.86 -47.97 -11.92
CA VAL A 69 -10.11 -46.86 -12.55
C VAL A 69 -8.75 -46.71 -11.90
N GLU A 70 -7.71 -46.85 -12.69
CA GLU A 70 -6.33 -46.58 -12.29
C GLU A 70 -6.05 -45.08 -12.48
N VAL A 71 -5.81 -44.32 -11.40
CA VAL A 71 -5.48 -42.90 -11.45
C VAL A 71 -3.98 -42.74 -11.24
N LYS A 72 -3.27 -42.27 -12.27
CA LYS A 72 -1.87 -41.85 -12.16
C LYS A 72 -1.79 -40.44 -11.58
N GLY A 73 -1.31 -40.30 -10.37
CA GLY A 73 -1.07 -38.98 -9.72
C GLY A 73 -0.59 -39.13 -8.28
N ASN A 74 0.05 -38.07 -7.76
CA ASN A 74 0.71 -38.04 -6.46
C ASN A 74 -0.10 -38.67 -5.32
N ASP A 75 0.61 -39.42 -4.47
CA ASP A 75 0.13 -40.37 -3.46
C ASP A 75 -0.80 -39.81 -2.34
N ASP A 76 -1.06 -38.52 -2.27
CA ASP A 76 -1.85 -37.88 -1.19
C ASP A 76 -3.32 -37.57 -1.54
N GLU A 77 -3.81 -37.88 -2.73
CA GLU A 77 -5.20 -37.58 -3.13
C GLU A 77 -5.98 -38.86 -3.40
N THR A 78 -6.57 -39.41 -2.37
CA THR A 78 -7.57 -40.49 -2.50
C THR A 78 -8.91 -39.97 -3.00
N PHE A 79 -9.50 -40.63 -3.97
CA PHE A 79 -10.83 -40.32 -4.52
C PHE A 79 -11.93 -41.01 -3.72
N LEU A 80 -13.10 -40.34 -3.62
CA LEU A 80 -14.33 -40.97 -3.17
C LEU A 80 -14.70 -42.11 -4.14
N GLY A 81 -14.66 -43.32 -3.66
CA GLY A 81 -15.26 -44.46 -4.37
C GLY A 81 -16.78 -44.44 -4.24
N ALA A 82 -17.47 -45.19 -5.11
CA ALA A 82 -18.93 -45.37 -5.03
C ALA A 82 -19.44 -45.88 -3.65
N LYS A 83 -18.54 -46.44 -2.83
CA LYS A 83 -18.84 -46.89 -1.46
C LYS A 83 -18.85 -45.77 -0.42
N GLU A 84 -18.15 -44.69 -0.63
CA GLU A 84 -18.00 -43.58 0.35
C GLU A 84 -19.10 -42.53 0.23
N LEU A 85 -19.76 -42.42 -0.92
CA LEU A 85 -20.89 -41.52 -1.12
C LEU A 85 -22.09 -41.80 -0.18
N PRO A 86 -22.53 -43.04 0.04
CA PRO A 86 -23.56 -43.38 1.02
C PRO A 86 -23.18 -43.02 2.46
N GLU A 87 -21.89 -43.17 2.81
CA GLU A 87 -21.38 -42.81 4.13
C GLU A 87 -21.38 -41.29 4.33
N LEU A 88 -20.94 -40.51 3.35
CA LEU A 88 -21.02 -39.04 3.34
C LEU A 88 -22.47 -38.61 3.53
N MET A 89 -23.40 -39.18 2.78
CA MET A 89 -24.83 -38.85 2.88
C MET A 89 -25.38 -39.14 4.26
N THR A 90 -24.96 -40.22 4.86
CA THR A 90 -25.40 -40.64 6.19
C THR A 90 -24.88 -39.70 7.26
N GLU A 91 -23.58 -39.38 7.22
CA GLU A 91 -22.97 -38.44 8.17
C GLU A 91 -23.46 -37.00 7.97
N ALA A 92 -23.65 -36.53 6.73
CA ALA A 92 -24.22 -35.21 6.46
C ALA A 92 -25.66 -35.08 6.99
N LYS A 93 -26.51 -36.10 6.77
CA LYS A 93 -27.87 -36.16 7.35
C LYS A 93 -27.83 -36.15 8.86
N LYS A 94 -26.91 -36.90 9.48
CA LYS A 94 -26.75 -36.93 10.94
C LYS A 94 -26.32 -35.56 11.46
N ALA A 95 -25.33 -34.92 10.83
CA ALA A 95 -24.86 -33.59 11.20
C ALA A 95 -25.93 -32.52 11.08
N LEU A 96 -26.75 -32.55 10.02
CA LEU A 96 -27.88 -31.63 9.85
C LEU A 96 -28.93 -31.84 10.96
N THR A 97 -29.19 -33.10 11.32
CA THR A 97 -30.15 -33.42 12.40
C THR A 97 -29.63 -32.98 13.76
N GLU A 98 -28.35 -33.20 14.05
CA GLU A 98 -27.66 -32.76 15.28
C GLU A 98 -27.60 -31.24 15.40
N ALA A 99 -27.48 -30.55 14.27
CA ALA A 99 -27.59 -29.08 14.19
C ALA A 99 -29.02 -28.52 14.33
N GLY A 100 -30.02 -29.40 14.49
CA GLY A 100 -31.43 -28.99 14.64
C GLY A 100 -32.11 -28.59 13.33
N VAL A 101 -31.52 -28.89 12.18
CA VAL A 101 -32.08 -28.59 10.87
C VAL A 101 -33.21 -29.60 10.56
N SER A 102 -34.41 -29.14 10.28
CA SER A 102 -35.59 -29.99 10.01
C SER A 102 -36.50 -29.38 8.94
N GLY A 103 -37.43 -30.19 8.43
CA GLY A 103 -38.43 -29.78 7.45
C GLY A 103 -37.82 -29.40 6.09
N GLU A 104 -38.41 -28.40 5.43
CA GLU A 104 -38.03 -28.00 4.06
C GLU A 104 -36.55 -27.63 3.89
N ALA A 105 -35.91 -27.06 4.92
CA ALA A 105 -34.48 -26.73 4.89
C ALA A 105 -33.63 -27.99 4.87
N PHE A 106 -33.99 -29.02 5.63
CA PHE A 106 -33.32 -30.32 5.61
C PHE A 106 -33.49 -31.02 4.26
N ASP A 107 -34.70 -31.04 3.72
CA ASP A 107 -34.99 -31.66 2.43
C ASP A 107 -34.24 -30.94 1.28
N LYS A 108 -34.18 -29.61 1.30
CA LYS A 108 -33.40 -28.83 0.35
C LYS A 108 -31.89 -29.15 0.44
N ALA A 109 -31.32 -29.20 1.65
CA ALA A 109 -29.93 -29.54 1.85
C ALA A 109 -29.61 -30.96 1.34
N VAL A 110 -30.46 -31.94 1.71
CA VAL A 110 -30.31 -33.33 1.27
C VAL A 110 -30.52 -33.47 -0.24
N ALA A 111 -31.52 -32.80 -0.83
CA ALA A 111 -31.77 -32.81 -2.27
C ALA A 111 -30.58 -32.25 -3.06
N ARG A 112 -29.94 -31.22 -2.54
CA ARG A 112 -28.75 -30.63 -3.15
C ARG A 112 -27.55 -31.60 -3.18
N PHE A 113 -27.35 -32.40 -2.12
CA PHE A 113 -26.35 -33.48 -2.09
C PHE A 113 -26.70 -34.65 -3.02
N THR A 114 -27.96 -34.91 -3.32
CA THR A 114 -28.37 -36.09 -4.12
C THR A 114 -28.65 -35.74 -5.58
N ASN A 115 -29.26 -34.61 -5.89
CA ASN A 115 -29.73 -34.30 -7.25
C ASN A 115 -28.78 -33.39 -8.04
N GLU A 116 -27.99 -32.55 -7.36
CA GLU A 116 -27.00 -31.66 -7.98
C GLU A 116 -25.58 -32.22 -7.91
N TRP A 117 -25.39 -33.40 -7.35
CA TRP A 117 -24.09 -34.03 -7.26
C TRP A 117 -23.66 -34.52 -8.63
N VAL A 118 -22.90 -33.68 -9.32
CA VAL A 118 -22.12 -34.09 -10.49
C VAL A 118 -20.70 -34.31 -9.98
N PRO A 119 -20.13 -35.53 -10.14
CA PRO A 119 -18.78 -35.81 -9.72
C PRO A 119 -17.80 -34.71 -10.23
N GLY A 120 -17.13 -34.03 -9.30
CA GLY A 120 -16.22 -32.93 -9.59
C GLY A 120 -16.88 -31.54 -9.80
N SER A 121 -18.19 -31.38 -9.61
CA SER A 121 -18.86 -30.07 -9.59
C SER A 121 -19.06 -29.52 -8.19
N GLU A 122 -19.17 -30.40 -7.20
CA GLU A 122 -19.28 -30.04 -5.79
C GLU A 122 -17.90 -29.96 -5.15
N THR A 123 -17.72 -28.93 -4.36
CA THR A 123 -16.47 -28.48 -3.83
C THR A 123 -16.50 -28.57 -2.32
N ARG A 124 -15.36 -28.78 -1.70
CA ARG A 124 -15.23 -28.68 -0.24
C ARG A 124 -15.85 -27.38 0.27
N TRP A 125 -15.64 -26.30 -0.45
CA TRP A 125 -16.15 -24.98 -0.15
C TRP A 125 -17.69 -24.91 -0.24
N ARG A 126 -18.24 -25.43 -1.32
CA ARG A 126 -19.70 -25.45 -1.51
C ARG A 126 -20.37 -26.31 -0.48
N VAL A 127 -19.83 -27.51 -0.24
CA VAL A 127 -20.37 -28.42 0.79
C VAL A 127 -20.27 -27.79 2.17
N ALA A 128 -19.14 -27.19 2.54
CA ALA A 128 -19.00 -26.50 3.82
C ALA A 128 -19.98 -25.30 3.92
N ASP A 129 -20.03 -24.43 2.90
CA ASP A 129 -20.89 -23.25 2.88
C ASP A 129 -22.38 -23.62 2.90
N ASP A 130 -22.77 -24.67 2.20
CA ASP A 130 -24.16 -25.17 2.20
C ASP A 130 -24.54 -25.80 3.56
N LEU A 131 -23.61 -26.50 4.21
CA LEU A 131 -23.83 -27.01 5.57
C LEU A 131 -23.91 -25.89 6.60
N ILE A 132 -23.05 -24.88 6.50
CA ILE A 132 -23.09 -23.68 7.37
C ILE A 132 -24.40 -22.92 7.19
N LYS A 133 -24.81 -22.69 5.94
CA LYS A 133 -26.09 -22.05 5.63
C LYS A 133 -27.31 -22.87 6.10
N ALA A 134 -27.17 -24.18 6.18
CA ALA A 134 -28.16 -25.07 6.73
C ALA A 134 -28.14 -25.13 8.28
N GLY A 135 -27.18 -24.47 8.95
CA GLY A 135 -27.11 -24.37 10.40
C GLY A 135 -26.09 -25.31 11.06
N VAL A 136 -25.22 -25.98 10.31
CA VAL A 136 -24.12 -26.78 10.88
C VAL A 136 -22.98 -25.83 11.31
N ALA A 137 -22.37 -26.11 12.47
CA ALA A 137 -21.24 -25.31 12.95
C ALA A 137 -20.06 -25.35 11.97
N ASP A 138 -19.35 -24.22 11.81
CA ASP A 138 -18.27 -23.98 10.84
C ASP A 138 -17.22 -25.09 10.84
N ASP A 139 -16.69 -25.44 11.99
CA ASP A 139 -15.65 -26.44 12.20
C ASP A 139 -16.14 -27.84 11.77
N GLN A 140 -17.37 -28.21 12.09
CA GLN A 140 -17.99 -29.47 11.72
C GLN A 140 -18.30 -29.53 10.21
N ALA A 141 -18.79 -28.44 9.64
CA ALA A 141 -19.06 -28.35 8.21
C ALA A 141 -17.77 -28.51 7.38
N TRP A 142 -16.70 -27.84 7.80
CA TRP A 142 -15.38 -27.98 7.20
C TRP A 142 -14.76 -29.35 7.39
N TYR A 143 -14.93 -29.95 8.56
CA TYR A 143 -14.48 -31.34 8.80
C TYR A 143 -15.15 -32.33 7.83
N LEU A 144 -16.47 -32.25 7.67
CA LEU A 144 -17.22 -33.11 6.75
C LEU A 144 -16.80 -32.87 5.29
N ALA A 145 -16.73 -31.60 4.88
CA ALA A 145 -16.28 -31.26 3.53
C ALA A 145 -14.86 -31.78 3.25
N LYS A 146 -13.94 -31.64 4.21
CA LYS A 146 -12.55 -32.10 4.07
C LYS A 146 -12.43 -33.62 4.07
N LYS A 147 -13.24 -34.30 4.86
CA LYS A 147 -13.24 -35.74 4.98
C LYS A 147 -13.77 -36.47 3.72
N TYR A 148 -14.84 -35.94 3.14
CA TYR A 148 -15.60 -36.63 2.10
C TYR A 148 -15.48 -36.04 0.70
N VAL A 149 -15.16 -34.76 0.56
CA VAL A 149 -14.95 -34.14 -0.75
C VAL A 149 -13.47 -34.12 -1.07
N THR A 150 -13.01 -35.18 -1.70
CA THR A 150 -11.59 -35.41 -2.00
C THR A 150 -11.20 -34.94 -3.41
N GLY A 151 -12.14 -34.72 -4.32
CA GLY A 151 -11.89 -34.22 -5.66
C GLY A 151 -12.25 -32.75 -5.79
N SER A 152 -11.30 -31.81 -5.77
CA SER A 152 -11.59 -30.42 -6.04
C SER A 152 -11.66 -30.12 -7.54
N THR A 153 -12.69 -29.38 -7.98
CA THR A 153 -12.67 -28.81 -9.33
C THR A 153 -11.58 -27.72 -9.41
N MET A 154 -11.20 -27.34 -10.62
CA MET A 154 -10.26 -26.21 -10.81
C MET A 154 -10.80 -24.92 -10.14
N ASP A 155 -12.11 -24.67 -10.20
CA ASP A 155 -12.72 -23.51 -9.59
C ASP A 155 -12.61 -23.53 -8.06
N ASP A 156 -12.62 -24.72 -7.44
CA ASP A 156 -12.44 -24.89 -6.00
C ASP A 156 -11.03 -24.67 -5.56
N ARG A 157 -10.12 -25.20 -6.32
CA ARG A 157 -8.71 -25.00 -6.07
C ARG A 157 -8.38 -23.52 -6.17
N ILE A 158 -8.95 -22.81 -7.15
CA ILE A 158 -8.84 -21.37 -7.29
C ILE A 158 -9.44 -20.65 -6.07
N ALA A 159 -10.67 -21.02 -5.69
CA ALA A 159 -11.33 -20.41 -4.52
C ALA A 159 -10.57 -20.73 -3.23
N GLY A 160 -10.06 -21.95 -3.08
CA GLY A 160 -9.20 -22.37 -1.96
C GLY A 160 -7.94 -21.51 -1.86
N LEU A 161 -7.17 -21.37 -2.95
CA LEU A 161 -5.95 -20.56 -2.99
C LEU A 161 -6.21 -19.09 -2.68
N LEU A 162 -7.31 -18.52 -3.20
CA LEU A 162 -7.71 -17.15 -2.90
C LEU A 162 -8.14 -16.99 -1.42
N SER A 163 -8.81 -17.99 -0.87
CA SER A 163 -9.17 -18.02 0.55
C SER A 163 -7.96 -18.19 1.44
N GLU A 164 -7.04 -19.10 1.10
CA GLU A 164 -5.74 -19.27 1.77
C GLU A 164 -4.95 -17.94 1.77
N ALA A 165 -4.98 -17.17 0.70
CA ALA A 165 -4.39 -15.83 0.64
C ALA A 165 -5.21 -14.76 1.40
N GLY A 166 -6.27 -15.15 2.12
CA GLY A 166 -7.07 -14.27 2.98
C GLY A 166 -8.07 -13.39 2.24
N LEU A 167 -8.51 -13.76 1.04
CA LEU A 167 -9.58 -13.08 0.33
C LEU A 167 -10.95 -13.58 0.85
N PRO A 168 -11.78 -12.69 1.43
CA PRO A 168 -13.14 -13.06 1.82
C PRO A 168 -13.99 -13.36 0.58
N ASP A 169 -14.99 -14.23 0.69
CA ASP A 169 -15.90 -14.61 -0.40
C ASP A 169 -15.14 -15.05 -1.69
N ALA A 170 -14.10 -15.86 -1.52
CA ALA A 170 -13.13 -16.18 -2.56
C ALA A 170 -13.75 -16.69 -3.88
N ALA A 171 -14.80 -17.51 -3.81
CA ALA A 171 -15.53 -18.01 -4.98
C ALA A 171 -16.19 -16.88 -5.79
N THR A 172 -16.78 -15.89 -5.11
CA THR A 172 -17.35 -14.69 -5.75
C THR A 172 -16.26 -13.80 -6.29
N ARG A 173 -15.19 -13.59 -5.51
CA ARG A 173 -14.04 -12.76 -5.90
C ARG A 173 -13.28 -13.32 -7.10
N ALA A 174 -13.18 -14.63 -7.24
CA ALA A 174 -12.58 -15.26 -8.43
C ALA A 174 -13.24 -14.83 -9.75
N ARG A 175 -14.52 -14.44 -9.73
CA ARG A 175 -15.28 -14.00 -10.91
C ARG A 175 -15.14 -12.50 -11.21
N GLN A 176 -14.52 -11.73 -10.32
CA GLN A 176 -14.32 -10.29 -10.46
C GLN A 176 -13.04 -9.96 -11.22
N PHE A 177 -12.96 -8.72 -11.70
CA PHE A 177 -11.80 -8.18 -12.38
C PHE A 177 -10.87 -7.42 -11.41
N PRO A 178 -9.59 -7.24 -11.73
CA PRO A 178 -8.64 -6.53 -10.86
C PRO A 178 -9.09 -5.12 -10.46
N HIS A 179 -9.77 -4.39 -11.34
CA HIS A 179 -10.24 -3.02 -11.06
C HIS A 179 -11.36 -2.96 -10.01
N GLU A 180 -12.03 -4.08 -9.72
CA GLU A 180 -13.05 -4.18 -8.67
C GLU A 180 -12.44 -4.47 -7.29
N PHE A 181 -11.12 -4.70 -7.22
CA PHE A 181 -10.38 -5.03 -5.99
C PHE A 181 -9.72 -3.78 -5.39
N SER A 182 -9.67 -3.70 -4.05
CA SER A 182 -8.78 -2.77 -3.35
C SER A 182 -7.30 -3.15 -3.56
N GLY A 183 -6.37 -2.25 -3.23
CA GLY A 183 -4.93 -2.52 -3.31
C GLY A 183 -4.54 -3.80 -2.55
N GLY A 184 -4.93 -3.93 -1.30
CA GLY A 184 -4.66 -5.11 -0.48
C GLY A 184 -5.30 -6.40 -1.01
N MET A 185 -6.49 -6.33 -1.63
CA MET A 185 -7.11 -7.50 -2.27
C MET A 185 -6.34 -7.94 -3.53
N ARG A 186 -5.84 -7.00 -4.32
CA ARG A 186 -4.99 -7.31 -5.49
C ARG A 186 -3.69 -7.97 -5.06
N GLN A 187 -3.08 -7.48 -3.99
CA GLN A 187 -1.85 -8.06 -3.44
C GLN A 187 -2.07 -9.49 -2.96
N ARG A 188 -3.17 -9.75 -2.24
CA ARG A 188 -3.57 -11.12 -1.84
C ARG A 188 -3.79 -12.04 -3.04
N ALA A 189 -4.35 -11.53 -4.14
CA ALA A 189 -4.51 -12.29 -5.37
C ALA A 189 -3.15 -12.64 -6.00
N LEU A 190 -2.16 -11.73 -6.00
CA LEU A 190 -0.80 -12.02 -6.45
C LEU A 190 -0.10 -13.04 -5.55
N ILE A 191 -0.28 -12.95 -4.23
CA ILE A 191 0.22 -13.96 -3.29
C ILE A 191 -0.39 -15.33 -3.59
N ALA A 192 -1.71 -15.39 -3.83
CA ALA A 192 -2.37 -16.63 -4.24
C ALA A 192 -1.79 -17.21 -5.53
N ILE A 193 -1.48 -16.37 -6.52
CA ILE A 193 -0.82 -16.78 -7.78
C ILE A 193 0.59 -17.28 -7.52
N GLY A 194 1.40 -16.54 -6.74
CA GLY A 194 2.78 -16.91 -6.43
C GLY A 194 2.91 -18.21 -5.64
N LEU A 195 1.94 -18.52 -4.78
CA LEU A 195 1.89 -19.73 -3.96
C LEU A 195 1.05 -20.86 -4.58
N ALA A 196 0.42 -20.65 -5.76
CA ALA A 196 -0.54 -21.57 -6.36
C ALA A 196 0.02 -22.99 -6.54
N CYS A 197 1.31 -23.12 -6.82
CA CYS A 197 1.99 -24.39 -7.04
C CYS A 197 2.81 -24.87 -5.83
N ARG A 198 2.64 -24.25 -4.66
CA ARG A 198 3.38 -24.55 -3.42
C ARG A 198 4.88 -24.63 -3.65
N PRO A 199 5.53 -23.51 -4.04
CA PRO A 199 6.94 -23.49 -4.38
C PRO A 199 7.82 -23.69 -3.13
N ASP A 200 9.05 -24.18 -3.34
CA ASP A 200 10.04 -24.30 -2.27
C ASP A 200 10.61 -22.91 -1.89
N LEU A 201 10.64 -21.97 -2.85
CA LEU A 201 11.10 -20.59 -2.67
C LEU A 201 10.07 -19.60 -3.21
N LEU A 202 9.68 -18.64 -2.42
CA LEU A 202 8.90 -17.49 -2.84
C LEU A 202 9.79 -16.24 -2.90
N ILE A 203 9.87 -15.59 -4.05
CA ILE A 203 10.51 -14.30 -4.23
C ILE A 203 9.42 -13.23 -4.08
N ALA A 204 9.52 -12.40 -3.07
CA ALA A 204 8.59 -11.32 -2.79
C ALA A 204 9.30 -9.97 -3.00
N ASP A 205 9.01 -9.33 -4.13
CA ASP A 205 9.62 -8.07 -4.54
C ASP A 205 8.72 -6.91 -4.11
N GLU A 206 9.09 -6.22 -3.04
CA GLU A 206 8.33 -5.13 -2.41
C GLU A 206 6.82 -5.42 -2.30
N PRO A 207 6.41 -6.54 -1.72
CA PRO A 207 5.03 -7.04 -1.84
C PRO A 207 3.98 -6.16 -1.18
N THR A 208 4.36 -5.07 -0.53
CA THR A 208 3.44 -4.20 0.21
C THR A 208 3.71 -2.70 0.03
N SER A 209 4.60 -2.30 -0.89
CA SER A 209 5.05 -0.91 -1.07
C SER A 209 3.96 0.12 -1.38
N ALA A 210 2.81 -0.31 -1.91
CA ALA A 210 1.68 0.57 -2.26
C ALA A 210 0.51 0.49 -1.26
N LEU A 211 0.75 -0.05 -0.06
CA LEU A 211 -0.30 -0.28 0.94
C LEU A 211 -0.05 0.56 2.20
N ASP A 212 -1.13 0.92 2.89
CA ASP A 212 -1.02 1.52 4.21
C ASP A 212 -0.48 0.51 5.25
N VAL A 213 0.12 1.04 6.32
CA VAL A 213 0.85 0.24 7.32
C VAL A 213 0.02 -0.85 7.99
N THR A 214 -1.28 -0.63 8.19
CA THR A 214 -2.17 -1.61 8.83
C THR A 214 -2.51 -2.76 7.89
N VAL A 215 -2.78 -2.48 6.62
CA VAL A 215 -3.02 -3.50 5.58
C VAL A 215 -1.72 -4.24 5.28
N GLN A 216 -0.58 -3.52 5.20
CA GLN A 216 0.76 -4.10 5.03
C GLN A 216 1.05 -5.14 6.12
N LYS A 217 0.91 -4.77 7.39
CA LYS A 217 1.14 -5.70 8.52
C LYS A 217 0.28 -6.96 8.40
N ARG A 218 -1.04 -6.81 8.19
CA ARG A 218 -1.96 -7.94 8.04
C ARG A 218 -1.62 -8.87 6.88
N ILE A 219 -1.15 -8.33 5.76
CA ILE A 219 -0.76 -9.13 4.59
C ILE A 219 0.53 -9.88 4.87
N LEU A 220 1.51 -9.25 5.50
CA LEU A 220 2.78 -9.86 5.81
C LEU A 220 2.67 -10.90 6.91
N ASP A 221 1.85 -10.65 7.96
CA ASP A 221 1.56 -11.65 8.99
C ASP A 221 0.91 -12.89 8.36
N HIS A 222 -0.02 -12.67 7.44
CA HIS A 222 -0.70 -13.75 6.72
C HIS A 222 0.25 -14.49 5.77
N LEU A 223 1.09 -13.77 5.04
CA LEU A 223 2.12 -14.37 4.17
C LEU A 223 3.08 -15.26 4.98
N HIS A 224 3.54 -14.76 6.13
CA HIS A 224 4.43 -15.51 7.01
C HIS A 224 3.77 -16.81 7.50
N MET A 225 2.53 -16.75 8.00
CA MET A 225 1.78 -17.95 8.39
C MET A 225 1.65 -18.97 7.23
N LEU A 226 1.37 -18.50 6.03
CA LEU A 226 1.24 -19.37 4.85
C LEU A 226 2.57 -20.03 4.49
N THR A 227 3.64 -19.25 4.40
CA THR A 227 4.95 -19.79 4.01
C THR A 227 5.50 -20.77 5.04
N ASP A 228 5.29 -20.49 6.34
CA ASP A 228 5.65 -21.42 7.42
C ASP A 228 4.85 -22.72 7.34
N SER A 229 3.53 -22.63 7.11
CA SER A 229 2.68 -23.84 7.00
C SER A 229 3.00 -24.69 5.77
N LEU A 230 3.52 -24.07 4.70
CA LEU A 230 3.91 -24.72 3.46
C LEU A 230 5.38 -25.18 3.44
N GLY A 231 6.20 -24.74 4.43
CA GLY A 231 7.64 -24.94 4.42
C GLY A 231 8.36 -24.21 3.28
N THR A 232 7.77 -23.11 2.79
CA THR A 232 8.31 -22.30 1.69
C THR A 232 9.32 -21.27 2.24
N ALA A 233 10.55 -21.28 1.72
CA ALA A 233 11.52 -20.23 2.01
C ALA A 233 11.12 -18.92 1.32
N VAL A 234 11.37 -17.77 1.95
CA VAL A 234 11.04 -16.45 1.38
C VAL A 234 12.30 -15.65 1.12
N LEU A 235 12.51 -15.22 -0.12
CA LEU A 235 13.45 -14.18 -0.47
C LEU A 235 12.69 -12.85 -0.56
N PHE A 236 12.83 -12.03 0.47
CA PHE A 236 12.12 -10.76 0.61
C PHE A 236 12.97 -9.61 0.11
N ILE A 237 12.51 -8.87 -0.89
CA ILE A 237 13.18 -7.67 -1.40
C ILE A 237 12.40 -6.47 -0.90
N THR A 238 13.07 -5.55 -0.20
CA THR A 238 12.46 -4.35 0.36
C THR A 238 13.47 -3.23 0.52
N HIS A 239 13.01 -2.00 0.48
CA HIS A 239 13.77 -0.83 0.90
C HIS A 239 13.43 -0.42 2.35
N ASP A 240 12.43 -1.01 2.98
CA ASP A 240 12.02 -0.75 4.35
C ASP A 240 12.87 -1.58 5.33
N LEU A 241 13.79 -0.90 6.03
CA LEU A 241 14.69 -1.55 7.00
C LEU A 241 13.96 -2.04 8.25
N GLY A 242 12.92 -1.34 8.68
CA GLY A 242 12.09 -1.77 9.81
C GLY A 242 11.41 -3.10 9.52
N LEU A 243 10.88 -3.24 8.31
CA LEU A 243 10.29 -4.47 7.82
C LEU A 243 11.32 -5.60 7.69
N ALA A 244 12.50 -5.31 7.14
CA ALA A 244 13.59 -6.28 7.04
C ALA A 244 14.03 -6.77 8.43
N ALA A 245 14.16 -5.87 9.40
CA ALA A 245 14.53 -6.20 10.78
C ALA A 245 13.49 -7.10 11.47
N GLU A 246 12.19 -6.87 11.19
CA GLU A 246 11.10 -7.60 11.83
C GLU A 246 10.87 -8.99 11.20
N ARG A 247 11.09 -9.13 9.88
CA ARG A 247 10.66 -10.32 9.11
C ARG A 247 11.79 -11.23 8.63
N ALA A 248 13.01 -10.72 8.49
CA ALA A 248 14.12 -11.49 7.96
C ALA A 248 15.06 -11.96 9.08
N GLN A 249 15.45 -13.24 9.05
CA GLN A 249 16.50 -13.77 9.92
C GLN A 249 17.88 -13.32 9.44
N HIS A 250 18.05 -13.19 8.11
CA HIS A 250 19.31 -12.84 7.47
C HIS A 250 19.06 -11.78 6.42
N ILE A 251 19.91 -10.77 6.33
CA ILE A 251 19.82 -9.73 5.33
C ILE A 251 21.09 -9.65 4.47
N VAL A 252 20.87 -9.20 3.23
CA VAL A 252 21.91 -8.92 2.25
C VAL A 252 21.73 -7.49 1.78
N VAL A 253 22.68 -6.62 2.07
CA VAL A 253 22.65 -5.23 1.63
C VAL A 253 23.35 -5.12 0.28
N MET A 254 22.64 -4.57 -0.71
CA MET A 254 23.14 -4.39 -2.07
C MET A 254 23.36 -2.92 -2.39
N TYR A 255 24.46 -2.62 -3.05
CA TYR A 255 24.79 -1.28 -3.57
C TYR A 255 25.46 -1.37 -4.93
N LYS A 256 24.90 -0.67 -5.92
CA LYS A 256 25.41 -0.65 -7.32
C LYS A 256 25.62 -2.05 -7.92
N GLY A 257 24.68 -2.97 -7.65
CA GLY A 257 24.72 -4.33 -8.17
C GLY A 257 25.68 -5.28 -7.43
N GLN A 258 26.27 -4.84 -6.33
CA GLN A 258 27.18 -5.66 -5.52
C GLN A 258 26.63 -5.85 -4.11
N VAL A 259 26.89 -7.02 -3.54
CA VAL A 259 26.64 -7.28 -2.12
C VAL A 259 27.75 -6.57 -1.32
N VAL A 260 27.37 -5.65 -0.46
CA VAL A 260 28.29 -4.86 0.36
C VAL A 260 28.35 -5.30 1.81
N GLU A 261 27.27 -5.88 2.32
CA GLU A 261 27.19 -6.43 3.68
C GLU A 261 26.15 -7.54 3.74
N SER A 262 26.36 -8.55 4.59
CA SER A 262 25.45 -9.67 4.76
C SER A 262 25.64 -10.30 6.13
N GLY A 263 24.55 -10.66 6.79
CA GLY A 263 24.59 -11.28 8.12
C GLY A 263 23.21 -11.40 8.77
N PRO A 264 23.15 -11.82 10.04
CA PRO A 264 21.92 -11.80 10.83
C PRO A 264 21.31 -10.39 10.84
N SER A 265 19.99 -10.29 10.64
CA SER A 265 19.33 -9.00 10.36
C SER A 265 19.57 -7.96 11.46
N LEU A 266 19.39 -8.33 12.71
CA LEU A 266 19.58 -7.40 13.84
C LEU A 266 21.05 -6.98 13.99
N GLU A 267 22.01 -7.88 13.77
CA GLU A 267 23.44 -7.56 13.85
C GLU A 267 23.84 -6.53 12.81
N VAL A 268 23.47 -6.75 11.54
CA VAL A 268 23.77 -5.82 10.44
C VAL A 268 23.09 -4.47 10.61
N LEU A 269 21.87 -4.44 11.14
CA LEU A 269 21.11 -3.19 11.29
C LEU A 269 21.45 -2.42 12.56
N GLN A 270 21.87 -3.09 13.63
CA GLN A 270 22.31 -2.43 14.88
C GLN A 270 23.79 -2.05 14.86
N HIS A 271 24.61 -2.86 14.21
CA HIS A 271 26.07 -2.68 14.16
C HIS A 271 26.62 -2.70 12.72
N PRO A 272 26.10 -1.84 11.82
CA PRO A 272 26.52 -1.81 10.42
C PRO A 272 28.01 -1.51 10.29
N GLN A 273 28.71 -2.24 9.43
CA GLN A 273 30.14 -2.04 9.20
C GLN A 273 30.41 -1.25 7.93
N HIS A 274 29.71 -1.56 6.85
CA HIS A 274 29.93 -0.92 5.56
C HIS A 274 29.42 0.54 5.55
N PRO A 275 30.15 1.52 4.98
CA PRO A 275 29.74 2.94 4.98
C PRO A 275 28.37 3.20 4.33
N TYR A 276 27.99 2.39 3.33
CA TYR A 276 26.67 2.50 2.71
C TYR A 276 25.55 2.02 3.67
N THR A 277 25.75 0.88 4.36
CA THR A 277 24.79 0.36 5.34
C THR A 277 24.61 1.33 6.49
N LYS A 278 25.71 1.93 6.99
CA LYS A 278 25.66 2.99 8.03
C LYS A 278 24.76 4.15 7.61
N ARG A 279 24.95 4.66 6.38
CA ARG A 279 24.11 5.74 5.84
C ARG A 279 22.67 5.31 5.66
N LEU A 280 22.44 4.07 5.20
CA LEU A 280 21.11 3.52 4.99
C LEU A 280 20.34 3.41 6.32
N VAL A 281 20.99 2.90 7.36
CA VAL A 281 20.41 2.79 8.71
C VAL A 281 20.17 4.17 9.33
N ALA A 282 21.11 5.10 9.20
CA ALA A 282 20.97 6.46 9.71
C ALA A 282 19.85 7.26 9.02
N ALA A 283 19.55 6.96 7.75
CA ALA A 283 18.50 7.61 6.99
C ALA A 283 17.11 6.96 7.21
N ALA A 284 17.07 5.75 7.78
CA ALA A 284 15.82 5.01 7.95
C ALA A 284 14.89 5.72 8.96
N PRO A 285 13.66 6.07 8.56
CA PRO A 285 12.69 6.61 9.48
C PRO A 285 12.35 5.58 10.56
N SER A 286 12.32 6.01 11.82
CA SER A 286 11.90 5.17 12.94
C SER A 286 11.01 5.96 13.90
N LEU A 287 10.29 5.28 14.77
CA LEU A 287 9.53 5.95 15.85
C LEU A 287 10.45 6.67 16.85
N ALA A 288 11.70 6.25 16.95
CA ALA A 288 12.72 6.91 17.77
C ALA A 288 13.40 8.08 17.05
N SER A 289 13.11 8.32 15.75
CA SER A 289 13.68 9.45 15.00
C SER A 289 13.27 10.75 15.65
N GLN A 290 14.25 11.62 15.87
CA GLN A 290 14.00 13.01 16.27
C GLN A 290 13.68 13.84 15.02
N ARG A 291 13.00 14.97 15.23
CA ARG A 291 12.78 15.96 14.17
C ARG A 291 14.11 16.35 13.51
N ILE A 292 14.13 16.41 12.20
CA ILE A 292 15.31 16.87 11.45
C ILE A 292 15.58 18.33 11.82
N ILE A 293 16.69 18.59 12.49
CA ILE A 293 17.14 19.93 12.85
C ILE A 293 18.20 20.35 11.83
N SER A 294 17.78 21.06 10.78
CA SER A 294 18.66 21.51 9.70
C SER A 294 19.80 22.43 10.15
N ALA A 295 19.56 23.21 11.18
CA ALA A 295 20.52 24.18 11.72
C ALA A 295 21.78 23.55 12.30
N LYS A 296 21.69 22.37 12.89
CA LYS A 296 22.83 21.71 13.56
C LYS A 296 23.88 21.18 12.59
N GLU A 297 23.47 20.81 11.37
CA GLU A 297 24.40 20.33 10.32
C GLU A 297 25.10 21.46 9.58
N ARG A 298 24.53 22.69 9.57
CA ARG A 298 25.13 23.86 8.95
C ARG A 298 26.09 24.65 9.86
N GLY A 299 26.23 24.26 11.13
CA GLY A 299 27.05 25.00 12.09
C GLY A 299 26.46 26.36 12.47
N GLU A 300 25.18 26.61 12.20
CA GLU A 300 24.42 27.77 12.64
C GLU A 300 23.90 27.52 14.05
N ASP A 301 23.92 28.57 14.90
CA ASP A 301 23.49 28.47 16.28
C ASP A 301 21.99 28.20 16.32
N ALA A 302 21.56 27.06 16.89
CA ALA A 302 20.14 26.70 17.00
C ALA A 302 19.31 27.78 17.73
N ASP A 303 19.96 28.51 18.64
CA ASP A 303 19.35 29.62 19.36
C ASP A 303 19.06 30.82 18.46
N ALA A 304 19.83 31.06 17.41
CA ALA A 304 19.59 32.14 16.45
C ALA A 304 18.37 31.88 15.56
N LEU A 305 18.07 30.62 15.26
CA LEU A 305 16.86 30.24 14.52
C LEU A 305 15.59 30.30 15.39
N LEU A 306 15.71 29.94 16.66
CA LEU A 306 14.65 30.15 17.65
C LEU A 306 14.36 31.64 17.83
N ASP A 307 15.39 32.51 17.90
CA ASP A 307 15.23 33.95 17.97
C ASP A 307 14.61 34.56 16.70
N HIS A 308 14.86 34.01 15.51
CA HIS A 308 14.16 34.45 14.30
C HIS A 308 12.69 34.00 14.27
N HIS A 309 12.34 32.84 14.81
CA HIS A 309 10.96 32.45 15.02
C HIS A 309 10.27 33.32 16.08
N ILE A 310 10.96 33.68 17.17
CA ILE A 310 10.46 34.54 18.25
C ILE A 310 10.38 36.00 17.78
N ALA A 311 11.33 36.48 16.97
CA ALA A 311 11.28 37.82 16.39
C ALA A 311 10.14 38.02 15.37
N GLY A 312 9.68 36.90 14.73
CA GLY A 312 8.47 36.88 13.91
C GLY A 312 7.17 37.07 14.72
N GLU A 313 7.15 36.67 15.99
CA GLU A 313 5.97 36.82 16.86
C GLU A 313 5.60 38.25 17.18
N SER A 314 6.53 39.19 17.16
CA SER A 314 6.25 40.60 17.47
C SER A 314 5.54 41.38 16.35
N THR A 315 5.39 40.81 15.16
CA THR A 315 4.65 41.39 14.02
C THR A 315 3.36 40.63 13.70
N LEU A 316 3.01 39.62 14.47
CA LEU A 316 1.96 38.62 14.18
C LEU A 316 0.62 38.88 14.89
N GLU A 317 0.16 40.12 14.98
CA GLU A 317 -1.26 40.36 15.24
C GLU A 317 -2.16 40.08 14.01
N LYS A 318 -1.62 39.57 12.89
CA LYS A 318 -2.37 39.20 11.69
C LYS A 318 -2.22 37.71 11.39
N SER A 319 -3.22 36.97 11.85
CA SER A 319 -3.49 35.55 11.63
C SER A 319 -2.31 34.60 11.90
N GLU A 320 -2.25 34.06 13.08
CA GLU A 320 -1.41 32.93 13.51
C GLU A 320 -1.58 31.71 12.59
N HIS A 321 -2.75 31.56 11.97
CA HIS A 321 -3.11 30.47 11.09
C HIS A 321 -3.17 30.90 9.62
N ILE A 322 -2.33 30.29 8.78
CA ILE A 322 -2.30 30.59 7.34
C ILE A 322 -3.41 29.88 6.58
N ILE A 323 -3.74 28.64 6.96
CA ILE A 323 -4.90 27.88 6.46
C ILE A 323 -5.78 27.51 7.65
N THR A 324 -7.09 27.71 7.53
CA THR A 324 -8.07 27.21 8.48
C THR A 324 -9.13 26.43 7.73
N VAL A 325 -9.39 25.23 8.17
CA VAL A 325 -10.45 24.33 7.67
C VAL A 325 -11.53 24.26 8.73
N ASP A 326 -12.77 24.58 8.37
CA ASP A 326 -13.88 24.72 9.29
C ASP A 326 -15.09 23.87 8.85
N HIS A 327 -15.40 22.84 9.64
CA HIS A 327 -16.52 21.91 9.45
C HIS A 327 -16.61 21.32 8.03
N LEU A 328 -15.46 20.96 7.45
CA LEU A 328 -15.32 20.55 6.06
C LEU A 328 -15.97 19.19 5.82
N THR A 329 -16.90 19.14 4.87
CA THR A 329 -17.59 17.89 4.48
C THR A 329 -17.60 17.72 2.97
N LYS A 330 -17.35 16.50 2.50
CA LYS A 330 -17.46 16.12 1.10
C LYS A 330 -18.22 14.82 0.91
N GLU A 331 -19.28 14.92 0.12
CA GLU A 331 -20.10 13.78 -0.28
C GLU A 331 -19.97 13.50 -1.77
N PHE A 332 -19.92 12.22 -2.14
CA PHE A 332 -19.94 11.73 -3.50
C PHE A 332 -21.13 10.81 -3.72
N LYS A 333 -21.78 10.93 -4.87
CA LYS A 333 -22.84 10.03 -5.27
C LYS A 333 -22.24 8.70 -5.73
N LEU A 334 -22.63 7.61 -5.10
CA LEU A 334 -22.18 6.28 -5.53
C LEU A 334 -22.78 5.89 -6.88
N PRO A 335 -21.96 5.38 -7.83
CA PRO A 335 -22.48 4.89 -9.10
C PRO A 335 -23.54 3.80 -8.89
N ARG A 336 -24.70 3.93 -9.56
CA ARG A 336 -25.82 2.96 -9.51
C ARG A 336 -26.52 2.81 -8.16
N LYS A 337 -26.19 3.65 -7.14
CA LYS A 337 -26.89 3.70 -5.85
C LYS A 337 -27.50 5.08 -5.62
N LYS A 338 -28.58 5.15 -4.82
CA LYS A 338 -29.14 6.44 -4.37
C LYS A 338 -28.41 7.01 -3.16
N GLU A 339 -27.52 6.23 -2.57
CA GLU A 339 -26.76 6.59 -1.36
C GLU A 339 -25.63 7.54 -1.67
N MET A 340 -25.40 8.51 -0.77
CA MET A 340 -24.25 9.41 -0.78
C MET A 340 -23.15 8.81 0.09
N PHE A 341 -21.94 8.83 -0.40
CA PHE A 341 -20.75 8.43 0.35
C PHE A 341 -20.04 9.67 0.88
N LYS A 342 -19.90 9.78 2.19
CA LYS A 342 -19.13 10.84 2.84
C LYS A 342 -17.65 10.48 2.84
N ALA A 343 -16.90 11.09 1.95
CA ALA A 343 -15.43 10.93 1.91
C ALA A 343 -14.72 11.77 2.97
N VAL A 344 -15.33 12.91 3.36
CA VAL A 344 -14.91 13.77 4.47
C VAL A 344 -16.17 14.18 5.22
N ASP A 345 -16.18 14.03 6.54
CA ASP A 345 -17.32 14.25 7.41
C ASP A 345 -16.91 15.10 8.61
N ASP A 346 -17.23 16.40 8.56
CA ASP A 346 -17.07 17.37 9.65
C ASP A 346 -15.61 17.51 10.17
N VAL A 347 -14.68 17.81 9.28
CA VAL A 347 -13.25 17.94 9.60
C VAL A 347 -12.89 19.42 9.81
N SER A 348 -12.25 19.72 10.95
CA SER A 348 -11.76 21.08 11.29
C SER A 348 -10.34 21.01 11.82
N PHE A 349 -9.45 21.85 11.27
CA PHE A 349 -8.06 22.02 11.72
C PHE A 349 -7.48 23.33 11.20
N SER A 350 -6.30 23.71 11.68
CA SER A 350 -5.59 24.90 11.20
C SER A 350 -4.11 24.60 10.98
N VAL A 351 -3.51 25.24 9.99
CA VAL A 351 -2.06 25.21 9.74
C VAL A 351 -1.48 26.53 10.24
N LYS A 352 -0.56 26.46 11.20
CA LYS A 352 0.17 27.63 11.69
C LYS A 352 1.21 28.07 10.67
N ARG A 353 1.45 29.36 10.62
CA ARG A 353 2.46 29.93 9.71
C ARG A 353 3.86 29.45 10.09
N GLY A 354 4.63 29.01 9.09
CA GLY A 354 6.00 28.51 9.27
C GLY A 354 6.10 27.13 9.89
N THR A 355 4.99 26.42 10.07
CA THR A 355 4.98 25.06 10.65
C THR A 355 4.51 24.00 9.65
N THR A 356 4.73 22.75 10.01
CA THR A 356 4.26 21.57 9.27
C THR A 356 3.13 20.90 10.03
N LEU A 357 1.92 20.88 9.45
CA LEU A 357 0.82 20.05 9.90
C LEU A 357 0.78 18.78 9.05
N ALA A 358 0.91 17.61 9.68
CA ALA A 358 0.73 16.34 9.00
C ALA A 358 -0.72 15.84 9.08
N ILE A 359 -1.23 15.27 7.99
CA ILE A 359 -2.49 14.50 7.99
C ILE A 359 -2.15 13.04 7.71
N VAL A 360 -2.48 12.16 8.65
CA VAL A 360 -2.20 10.72 8.58
C VAL A 360 -3.47 9.87 8.67
N GLY A 361 -3.38 8.61 8.31
CA GLY A 361 -4.46 7.64 8.37
C GLY A 361 -4.38 6.62 7.22
N GLU A 362 -5.21 5.59 7.27
CA GLU A 362 -5.26 4.53 6.25
C GLU A 362 -5.65 5.07 4.86
N SER A 363 -5.38 4.26 3.82
CA SER A 363 -5.84 4.54 2.46
C SER A 363 -7.38 4.65 2.44
N GLY A 364 -7.90 5.69 1.77
CA GLY A 364 -9.34 5.95 1.75
C GLY A 364 -9.90 6.68 2.98
N SER A 365 -9.07 7.09 3.95
CA SER A 365 -9.54 7.87 5.12
C SER A 365 -9.96 9.31 4.80
N GLY A 366 -9.77 9.78 3.56
CA GLY A 366 -10.21 11.11 3.11
C GLY A 366 -9.10 12.15 2.98
N LYS A 367 -7.84 11.85 3.29
CA LYS A 367 -6.68 12.78 3.29
C LYS A 367 -6.52 13.57 2.00
N SER A 368 -6.36 12.89 0.86
CA SER A 368 -6.21 13.56 -0.45
C SER A 368 -7.48 14.32 -0.87
N THR A 369 -8.67 13.91 -0.37
CA THR A 369 -9.89 14.68 -0.58
C THR A 369 -9.85 16.01 0.17
N VAL A 370 -9.34 16.03 1.41
CA VAL A 370 -9.10 17.26 2.18
C VAL A 370 -8.08 18.13 1.46
N ALA A 371 -6.94 17.57 1.02
CA ALA A 371 -5.93 18.31 0.26
C ALA A 371 -6.51 19.00 -0.97
N ASN A 372 -7.29 18.26 -1.77
CA ASN A 372 -7.91 18.80 -2.98
C ASN A 372 -8.93 19.92 -2.68
N MET A 373 -9.60 19.86 -1.53
CA MET A 373 -10.49 20.96 -1.09
C MET A 373 -9.69 22.17 -0.61
N VAL A 374 -8.59 21.96 0.14
CA VAL A 374 -7.68 23.03 0.57
C VAL A 374 -7.05 23.73 -0.64
N LEU A 375 -6.61 22.97 -1.65
CA LEU A 375 -6.07 23.50 -2.93
C LEU A 375 -7.12 24.15 -3.83
N HIS A 376 -8.39 24.17 -3.42
CA HIS A 376 -9.50 24.64 -4.25
C HIS A 376 -9.62 23.92 -5.61
N LEU A 377 -9.19 22.67 -5.68
CA LEU A 377 -9.36 21.77 -6.83
C LEU A 377 -10.68 21.00 -6.76
N LEU A 378 -11.21 20.81 -5.55
CA LEU A 378 -12.47 20.15 -5.27
C LEU A 378 -13.35 21.05 -4.39
N LYS A 379 -14.60 21.28 -4.83
CA LYS A 379 -15.54 22.07 -4.04
C LYS A 379 -16.09 21.23 -2.87
N PRO A 380 -16.08 21.71 -1.63
CA PRO A 380 -16.75 21.05 -0.51
C PRO A 380 -18.26 20.97 -0.70
N THR A 381 -18.92 20.00 -0.06
CA THR A 381 -20.37 19.91 0.03
C THR A 381 -20.90 20.88 1.08
N SER A 382 -20.20 20.97 2.23
CA SER A 382 -20.42 21.97 3.27
C SER A 382 -19.10 22.27 3.99
N GLY A 383 -19.11 23.30 4.86
CA GLY A 383 -17.92 23.80 5.53
C GLY A 383 -17.12 24.76 4.65
N LYS A 384 -16.00 25.25 5.17
CA LYS A 384 -15.22 26.30 4.55
C LYS A 384 -13.72 26.10 4.71
N VAL A 385 -12.97 26.63 3.76
CA VAL A 385 -11.52 26.77 3.84
C VAL A 385 -11.18 28.24 3.81
N PHE A 386 -10.39 28.68 4.77
CA PHE A 386 -9.90 30.06 4.85
C PHE A 386 -8.39 30.07 4.54
N TYR A 387 -7.99 31.03 3.73
CA TYR A 387 -6.59 31.40 3.52
C TYR A 387 -6.38 32.79 4.06
N GLU A 388 -5.48 32.97 5.04
CA GLU A 388 -5.25 34.20 5.76
C GLU A 388 -6.55 34.85 6.26
N GLY A 389 -7.43 34.06 6.86
CA GLY A 389 -8.73 34.50 7.38
C GLY A 389 -9.79 34.80 6.32
N ARG A 390 -9.48 34.69 5.02
CA ARG A 390 -10.40 34.95 3.93
C ARG A 390 -11.02 33.66 3.42
N ASP A 391 -12.35 33.58 3.38
CA ASP A 391 -13.09 32.41 2.85
C ASP A 391 -12.81 32.21 1.36
N THR A 392 -12.13 31.10 1.01
CA THR A 392 -11.74 30.78 -0.37
C THR A 392 -12.93 30.55 -1.29
N SER A 393 -14.10 30.20 -0.75
CA SER A 393 -15.34 30.01 -1.54
C SER A 393 -15.85 31.32 -2.17
N THR A 394 -15.43 32.44 -1.64
CA THR A 394 -15.78 33.81 -2.13
C THR A 394 -14.83 34.34 -3.20
N PHE A 395 -13.72 33.62 -3.46
CA PHE A 395 -12.69 34.07 -4.40
C PHE A 395 -13.20 34.12 -5.84
N LYS A 396 -13.04 35.28 -6.46
CA LYS A 396 -13.24 35.46 -7.90
C LYS A 396 -11.97 35.05 -8.67
N SER A 397 -12.02 34.99 -9.99
CA SER A 397 -10.91 34.55 -10.83
C SER A 397 -9.56 35.21 -10.50
N LYS A 398 -9.54 36.49 -10.15
CA LYS A 398 -8.31 37.23 -9.76
C LYS A 398 -7.79 36.81 -8.39
N ASP A 399 -8.69 36.69 -7.42
CA ASP A 399 -8.32 36.22 -6.07
C ASP A 399 -7.85 34.78 -6.10
N LEU A 400 -8.53 33.92 -6.89
CA LEU A 400 -8.15 32.52 -7.07
C LEU A 400 -6.78 32.37 -7.75
N LEU A 401 -6.46 33.25 -8.72
CA LEU A 401 -5.12 33.26 -9.33
C LEU A 401 -4.07 33.69 -8.29
N GLY A 402 -4.37 34.69 -7.46
CA GLY A 402 -3.52 35.09 -6.33
C GLY A 402 -3.33 33.96 -5.32
N PHE A 403 -4.41 33.31 -4.90
CA PHE A 403 -4.37 32.17 -4.01
C PHE A 403 -3.48 31.05 -4.55
N ARG A 404 -3.64 30.69 -5.83
CA ARG A 404 -2.82 29.68 -6.51
C ARG A 404 -1.36 30.07 -6.68
N ARG A 405 -0.99 31.32 -6.51
CA ARG A 405 0.41 31.76 -6.44
C ARG A 405 1.01 31.40 -5.09
N HIS A 406 0.26 31.58 -4.01
CA HIS A 406 0.74 31.42 -2.63
C HIS A 406 0.56 30.01 -2.06
N VAL A 407 -0.37 29.23 -2.61
CA VAL A 407 -0.62 27.84 -2.17
C VAL A 407 -0.35 26.88 -3.33
N GLN A 408 0.73 26.13 -3.22
CA GLN A 408 1.24 25.26 -4.28
C GLN A 408 1.18 23.78 -3.90
N PRO A 409 0.85 22.88 -4.83
CA PRO A 409 0.84 21.44 -4.58
C PRO A 409 2.16 20.78 -4.96
N VAL A 410 2.56 19.75 -4.22
CA VAL A 410 3.48 18.70 -4.63
C VAL A 410 2.72 17.38 -4.54
N PHE A 411 2.39 16.79 -5.70
CA PHE A 411 1.53 15.61 -5.79
C PHE A 411 2.28 14.30 -5.59
N GLN A 412 1.55 13.26 -5.18
CA GLN A 412 1.99 11.91 -4.89
C GLN A 412 2.81 11.25 -6.02
N ASN A 413 2.38 11.40 -7.25
CA ASN A 413 3.01 10.76 -8.40
C ASN A 413 3.78 11.76 -9.25
N PRO A 414 5.10 11.84 -9.12
CA PRO A 414 5.90 12.74 -9.95
C PRO A 414 5.87 12.37 -11.45
N TYR A 415 5.55 11.12 -11.80
CA TYR A 415 5.36 10.71 -13.20
C TYR A 415 4.09 11.32 -13.80
N GLY A 416 3.00 11.39 -13.02
CA GLY A 416 1.73 11.95 -13.46
C GLY A 416 1.65 13.47 -13.33
N SER A 417 2.51 14.08 -12.51
CA SER A 417 2.50 15.51 -12.24
C SER A 417 3.33 16.35 -13.19
N LEU A 418 4.31 15.76 -13.88
CA LEU A 418 5.14 16.40 -14.90
C LEU A 418 4.71 15.92 -16.27
N ASP A 419 4.47 16.87 -17.20
CA ASP A 419 4.16 16.54 -18.58
C ASP A 419 5.39 15.88 -19.24
N PRO A 420 5.29 14.61 -19.70
CA PRO A 420 6.43 13.89 -20.27
C PRO A 420 6.95 14.51 -21.59
N MET A 421 6.16 15.36 -22.22
CA MET A 421 6.53 16.07 -23.46
C MET A 421 7.20 17.42 -23.18
N TYR A 422 7.27 17.86 -21.93
CA TYR A 422 7.92 19.10 -21.55
C TYR A 422 9.33 18.86 -21.04
N SER A 423 10.28 19.68 -21.50
CA SER A 423 11.60 19.72 -20.89
C SER A 423 11.50 20.19 -19.42
N ILE A 424 12.48 19.83 -18.63
CA ILE A 424 12.58 20.25 -17.21
C ILE A 424 12.52 21.77 -17.11
N PHE A 425 13.21 22.50 -17.99
CA PHE A 425 13.12 23.96 -18.08
C PHE A 425 11.67 24.42 -18.21
N ARG A 426 10.94 23.87 -19.19
CA ARG A 426 9.55 24.26 -19.47
C ARG A 426 8.63 23.92 -18.29
N SER A 427 8.83 22.78 -17.65
CA SER A 427 8.03 22.35 -16.48
C SER A 427 8.18 23.29 -15.30
N ILE A 428 9.39 23.82 -15.05
CA ILE A 428 9.64 24.78 -13.96
C ILE A 428 9.24 26.21 -14.35
N GLU A 429 9.44 26.61 -15.63
CA GLU A 429 9.09 27.94 -16.15
C GLU A 429 7.57 28.14 -16.23
N GLU A 430 6.78 27.08 -16.40
CA GLU A 430 5.35 27.17 -16.71
C GLU A 430 4.53 28.03 -15.71
N PRO A 431 4.66 27.88 -14.38
CA PRO A 431 3.97 28.73 -13.41
C PRO A 431 4.31 30.21 -13.61
N LEU A 432 5.58 30.54 -13.85
CA LEU A 432 6.04 31.93 -14.08
C LEU A 432 5.39 32.53 -15.34
N ARG A 433 5.22 31.71 -16.39
CA ARG A 433 4.53 32.15 -17.64
C ARG A 433 3.05 32.40 -17.42
N ILE A 434 2.37 31.50 -16.71
CA ILE A 434 0.93 31.60 -16.41
C ILE A 434 0.66 32.87 -15.59
N HIS A 435 1.49 33.15 -14.60
CA HIS A 435 1.38 34.33 -13.73
C HIS A 435 2.02 35.57 -14.34
N LYS A 436 2.59 35.52 -15.55
CA LYS A 436 3.23 36.63 -16.27
C LYS A 436 4.36 37.30 -15.48
N ILE A 437 5.16 36.49 -14.78
CA ILE A 437 6.28 36.95 -13.95
C ILE A 437 7.56 36.96 -14.78
N GLY A 438 8.26 38.07 -14.82
CA GLY A 438 9.54 38.25 -15.50
C GLY A 438 9.49 38.14 -17.03
N ASP A 439 10.56 38.55 -17.69
CA ASP A 439 10.79 38.30 -19.10
C ASP A 439 11.47 36.91 -19.35
N LYS A 440 11.70 36.56 -20.58
CA LYS A 440 12.31 35.26 -20.96
C LYS A 440 13.70 35.06 -20.32
N LYS A 441 14.52 36.12 -20.24
CA LYS A 441 15.88 36.06 -19.70
C LYS A 441 15.84 35.89 -18.18
N TRP A 442 14.98 36.65 -17.52
CA TRP A 442 14.76 36.56 -16.07
C TRP A 442 14.27 35.16 -15.69
N ARG A 443 13.25 34.63 -16.38
CA ARG A 443 12.74 33.28 -16.11
C ARG A 443 13.79 32.20 -16.31
N ALA A 444 14.67 32.34 -17.33
CA ALA A 444 15.77 31.40 -17.52
C ALA A 444 16.77 31.39 -16.37
N ASN A 445 17.08 32.55 -15.80
CA ASN A 445 17.93 32.65 -14.62
C ASN A 445 17.22 32.10 -13.37
N ARG A 446 15.94 32.44 -13.19
CA ARG A 446 15.13 31.92 -12.09
C ARG A 446 15.04 30.41 -12.08
N VAL A 447 14.88 29.76 -13.24
CA VAL A 447 14.88 28.29 -13.33
C VAL A 447 16.23 27.70 -12.89
N LYS A 448 17.37 28.37 -13.18
CA LYS A 448 18.67 27.91 -12.67
C LYS A 448 18.76 28.02 -11.16
N GLU A 449 18.34 29.15 -10.60
CA GLU A 449 18.30 29.35 -9.14
C GLU A 449 17.41 28.29 -8.46
N LEU A 450 16.25 27.98 -9.04
CA LEU A 450 15.34 26.95 -8.54
C LEU A 450 15.94 25.55 -8.62
N LEU A 451 16.70 25.24 -9.67
CA LEU A 451 17.43 23.98 -9.77
C LEU A 451 18.54 23.89 -8.71
N ASP A 452 19.31 24.96 -8.52
CA ASP A 452 20.34 25.02 -7.48
C ASP A 452 19.72 24.86 -6.08
N MET A 453 18.56 25.50 -5.83
CA MET A 453 17.80 25.39 -4.58
C MET A 453 17.38 23.95 -4.25
N VAL A 454 17.10 23.13 -5.25
CA VAL A 454 16.76 21.70 -5.07
C VAL A 454 17.94 20.78 -5.33
N GLU A 455 19.18 21.29 -5.30
CA GLU A 455 20.44 20.55 -5.51
C GLU A 455 20.48 19.76 -6.84
N MET A 456 19.97 20.38 -7.89
CA MET A 456 19.97 19.81 -9.23
C MET A 456 20.86 20.62 -10.17
N PRO A 457 21.74 20.00 -10.96
CA PRO A 457 22.62 20.74 -11.86
C PRO A 457 21.83 21.38 -13.01
N ALA A 458 22.20 22.58 -13.43
CA ALA A 458 21.54 23.29 -14.53
C ALA A 458 21.55 22.51 -15.86
N SER A 459 22.46 21.54 -16.02
CA SER A 459 22.52 20.67 -17.22
C SER A 459 21.27 19.83 -17.43
N VAL A 460 20.42 19.63 -16.40
CA VAL A 460 19.17 18.88 -16.56
C VAL A 460 18.05 19.67 -17.26
N MET A 461 18.19 20.99 -17.45
CA MET A 461 17.16 21.85 -18.05
C MET A 461 16.65 21.36 -19.39
N GLY A 462 17.52 20.77 -20.21
CA GLY A 462 17.16 20.25 -21.53
C GLY A 462 16.60 18.82 -21.53
N ARG A 463 16.66 18.11 -20.40
CA ARG A 463 16.15 16.75 -20.28
C ARG A 463 14.63 16.72 -20.14
N TYR A 464 14.10 15.50 -20.29
CA TYR A 464 12.68 15.22 -20.10
C TYR A 464 12.45 14.40 -18.82
N PRO A 465 11.24 14.40 -18.24
CA PRO A 465 10.97 13.68 -16.99
C PRO A 465 11.33 12.19 -17.01
N ASN A 466 11.14 11.50 -18.13
CA ASN A 466 11.46 10.08 -18.28
C ASN A 466 12.97 9.77 -18.25
N GLU A 467 13.83 10.76 -18.40
CA GLU A 467 15.30 10.62 -18.30
C GLU A 467 15.84 10.82 -16.88
N LEU A 468 14.95 11.08 -15.92
CA LEU A 468 15.29 11.34 -14.53
C LEU A 468 14.88 10.18 -13.61
N SER A 469 15.61 9.99 -12.50
CA SER A 469 15.19 9.09 -11.42
C SER A 469 13.95 9.62 -10.68
N GLY A 470 13.29 8.77 -9.88
CA GLY A 470 12.14 9.16 -9.07
C GLY A 470 12.43 10.37 -8.16
N GLY A 471 13.53 10.32 -7.41
CA GLY A 471 13.94 11.41 -6.54
C GLY A 471 14.31 12.69 -7.29
N GLN A 472 14.96 12.58 -8.45
CA GLN A 472 15.22 13.75 -9.30
C GLN A 472 13.93 14.40 -9.80
N ARG A 473 12.94 13.61 -10.23
CA ARG A 473 11.61 14.13 -10.61
C ARG A 473 10.92 14.83 -9.45
N GLN A 474 11.01 14.26 -8.24
CA GLN A 474 10.43 14.87 -7.06
C GLN A 474 11.07 16.23 -6.75
N ARG A 475 12.39 16.34 -6.83
CA ARG A 475 13.11 17.62 -6.69
C ARG A 475 12.65 18.63 -7.76
N ILE A 476 12.42 18.21 -9.01
CA ILE A 476 11.86 19.07 -10.06
C ILE A 476 10.42 19.50 -9.74
N ALA A 477 9.59 18.62 -9.19
CA ALA A 477 8.24 18.99 -8.75
C ALA A 477 8.25 20.03 -7.62
N ILE A 478 9.19 19.91 -6.68
CA ILE A 478 9.44 20.89 -5.61
C ILE A 478 9.93 22.21 -6.23
N ALA A 479 10.90 22.19 -7.15
CA ALA A 479 11.39 23.40 -7.84
C ALA A 479 10.27 24.13 -8.57
N ARG A 480 9.38 23.40 -9.23
CA ARG A 480 8.18 23.94 -9.88
C ARG A 480 7.23 24.61 -8.88
N ALA A 481 6.98 23.97 -7.74
CA ALA A 481 6.14 24.54 -6.68
C ALA A 481 6.76 25.83 -6.11
N MET A 482 8.08 25.85 -5.94
CA MET A 482 8.84 27.01 -5.45
C MET A 482 8.95 28.17 -6.46
N ALA A 483 8.58 27.97 -7.73
CA ALA A 483 8.77 28.98 -8.78
C ALA A 483 8.05 30.31 -8.50
N LEU A 484 6.94 30.27 -7.81
CA LEU A 484 6.09 31.42 -7.49
C LEU A 484 6.35 32.04 -6.11
N ASP A 485 7.38 31.58 -5.37
CA ASP A 485 7.65 31.94 -3.98
C ASP A 485 6.36 31.80 -3.12
N PRO A 486 5.87 30.55 -2.92
CA PRO A 486 4.63 30.30 -2.18
C PRO A 486 4.80 30.51 -0.68
N ASP A 487 3.68 30.70 0.03
CA ASP A 487 3.64 30.71 1.50
C ASP A 487 3.30 29.32 2.06
N VAL A 488 2.57 28.51 1.28
CA VAL A 488 2.10 27.18 1.67
C VAL A 488 2.39 26.17 0.57
N ILE A 489 2.93 25.02 0.94
CA ILE A 489 3.02 23.86 0.06
C ILE A 489 2.18 22.72 0.65
N VAL A 490 1.28 22.20 -0.17
CA VAL A 490 0.49 20.99 0.15
C VAL A 490 1.21 19.80 -0.46
N CYS A 491 1.83 18.98 0.37
CA CYS A 491 2.55 17.75 -0.01
C CYS A 491 1.59 16.55 0.11
N ASP A 492 1.11 16.02 -0.99
CA ASP A 492 0.27 14.81 -0.99
C ASP A 492 1.14 13.59 -1.32
N GLU A 493 1.51 12.82 -0.30
CA GLU A 493 2.40 11.64 -0.36
C GLU A 493 3.71 11.90 -1.14
N ALA A 494 4.30 13.06 -0.93
CA ALA A 494 5.43 13.55 -1.73
C ALA A 494 6.71 12.69 -1.68
N VAL A 495 6.83 11.76 -0.73
CA VAL A 495 8.03 10.93 -0.55
C VAL A 495 7.76 9.42 -0.55
N SER A 496 6.49 9.00 -0.64
CA SER A 496 6.08 7.59 -0.48
C SER A 496 6.62 6.61 -1.54
N ALA A 497 7.01 7.12 -2.71
CA ALA A 497 7.53 6.30 -3.82
C ALA A 497 9.08 6.38 -3.96
N LEU A 498 9.77 6.85 -2.93
CA LEU A 498 11.21 7.05 -2.94
C LEU A 498 11.90 6.01 -2.05
N ASP A 499 13.11 5.62 -2.44
CA ASP A 499 13.97 4.82 -1.55
C ASP A 499 14.40 5.65 -0.32
N VAL A 500 14.75 4.96 0.76
CA VAL A 500 15.02 5.55 2.09
C VAL A 500 16.03 6.70 2.04
N LEU A 501 17.15 6.55 1.30
CA LEU A 501 18.18 7.59 1.22
C LEU A 501 17.69 8.82 0.45
N VAL A 502 16.95 8.61 -0.62
CA VAL A 502 16.37 9.71 -1.42
C VAL A 502 15.24 10.39 -0.65
N GLN A 503 14.44 9.61 0.08
CA GLN A 503 13.40 10.12 0.97
C GLN A 503 13.99 11.06 2.04
N ASP A 504 15.03 10.62 2.76
CA ASP A 504 15.73 11.44 3.75
C ASP A 504 16.26 12.76 3.13
N GLN A 505 16.90 12.66 1.94
CA GLN A 505 17.39 13.85 1.24
C GLN A 505 16.27 14.84 0.87
N VAL A 506 15.10 14.34 0.44
CA VAL A 506 13.96 15.20 0.08
C VAL A 506 13.34 15.82 1.34
N LEU A 507 13.25 15.06 2.45
CA LEU A 507 12.75 15.60 3.72
C LEU A 507 13.66 16.69 4.28
N ARG A 508 15.00 16.50 4.23
CA ARG A 508 15.98 17.53 4.61
C ARG A 508 15.83 18.77 3.74
N LEU A 509 15.72 18.60 2.41
CA LEU A 509 15.49 19.69 1.48
C LEU A 509 14.22 20.48 1.84
N LEU A 510 13.09 19.79 2.11
CA LEU A 510 11.85 20.46 2.49
C LEU A 510 12.00 21.23 3.81
N ASN A 511 12.68 20.64 4.78
CA ASN A 511 12.94 21.28 6.08
C ASN A 511 13.86 22.51 5.93
N ASP A 512 14.89 22.42 5.08
CA ASP A 512 15.78 23.55 4.76
C ASP A 512 15.04 24.68 4.07
N LEU A 513 14.19 24.36 3.09
CA LEU A 513 13.35 25.35 2.42
C LEU A 513 12.35 26.01 3.39
N GLN A 514 11.81 25.26 4.36
CA GLN A 514 10.96 25.82 5.41
C GLN A 514 11.73 26.83 6.25
N ALA A 515 12.91 26.48 6.73
CA ALA A 515 13.74 27.35 7.56
C ALA A 515 14.19 28.61 6.81
N GLU A 516 14.60 28.50 5.53
CA GLU A 516 15.07 29.62 4.72
C GLU A 516 13.97 30.57 4.25
N LYS A 517 12.79 30.03 3.91
CA LYS A 517 11.71 30.79 3.25
C LYS A 517 10.51 31.04 4.13
N GLY A 518 10.48 30.49 5.36
CA GLY A 518 9.32 30.59 6.25
C GLY A 518 8.07 29.86 5.71
N LEU A 519 8.27 28.76 4.98
CA LEU A 519 7.19 28.00 4.37
C LEU A 519 6.32 27.31 5.41
N SER A 520 5.04 27.18 5.12
CA SER A 520 4.13 26.34 5.89
C SER A 520 3.78 25.12 5.07
N TYR A 521 3.77 23.94 5.71
CA TYR A 521 3.43 22.68 5.01
C TYR A 521 2.13 22.09 5.52
N LEU A 522 1.29 21.65 4.59
CA LEU A 522 0.27 20.64 4.84
C LEU A 522 0.78 19.33 4.25
N PHE A 523 1.26 18.42 5.11
CA PHE A 523 1.96 17.22 4.70
C PHE A 523 1.06 15.98 4.87
N ILE A 524 0.69 15.34 3.78
CA ILE A 524 -0.16 14.15 3.79
C ILE A 524 0.69 12.92 3.53
N THR A 525 0.61 11.96 4.42
CA THR A 525 1.31 10.68 4.29
C THR A 525 0.59 9.58 5.06
N HIS A 526 0.87 8.35 4.70
CA HIS A 526 0.52 7.17 5.50
C HIS A 526 1.71 6.67 6.34
N ASP A 527 2.91 7.21 6.13
CA ASP A 527 4.12 6.85 6.85
C ASP A 527 4.31 7.73 8.09
N LEU A 528 3.98 7.17 9.24
CA LEU A 528 4.09 7.86 10.53
C LEU A 528 5.55 8.10 10.95
N ALA A 529 6.49 7.24 10.53
CA ALA A 529 7.89 7.45 10.85
C ALA A 529 8.47 8.70 10.13
N VAL A 530 7.99 8.99 8.92
CA VAL A 530 8.25 10.25 8.21
C VAL A 530 7.65 11.44 8.94
N VAL A 531 6.43 11.30 9.47
CA VAL A 531 5.76 12.37 10.23
C VAL A 531 6.58 12.80 11.44
N ARG A 532 7.14 11.82 12.19
CA ARG A 532 8.01 12.10 13.34
C ARG A 532 9.20 13.00 13.00
N GLN A 533 9.70 12.91 11.75
CA GLN A 533 10.87 13.66 11.29
C GLN A 533 10.57 15.09 10.84
N ILE A 534 9.34 15.38 10.34
CA ILE A 534 9.06 16.66 9.68
C ILE A 534 7.92 17.45 10.30
N ALA A 535 6.97 16.81 11.01
CA ALA A 535 5.75 17.49 11.45
C ALA A 535 5.86 18.13 12.84
N ASP A 536 5.19 19.26 13.03
CA ASP A 536 4.99 19.91 14.33
C ASP A 536 3.71 19.43 14.99
N GLU A 537 2.63 19.33 14.21
CA GLU A 537 1.32 18.86 14.64
C GLU A 537 0.82 17.76 13.72
N VAL A 538 0.00 16.86 14.25
CA VAL A 538 -0.55 15.72 13.52
C VAL A 538 -2.06 15.66 13.66
N VAL A 539 -2.73 15.50 12.54
CA VAL A 539 -4.15 15.18 12.41
C VAL A 539 -4.30 13.75 11.97
N VAL A 540 -4.93 12.91 12.78
CA VAL A 540 -5.23 11.51 12.46
C VAL A 540 -6.64 11.41 11.90
N MET A 541 -6.78 10.85 10.71
CA MET A 541 -8.07 10.68 10.02
C MET A 541 -8.44 9.21 9.86
N GLN A 542 -9.72 8.90 10.13
CA GLN A 542 -10.32 7.59 9.91
C GLN A 542 -11.74 7.73 9.33
N HIS A 543 -12.03 7.01 8.26
CA HIS A 543 -13.38 6.98 7.63
C HIS A 543 -13.97 8.39 7.38
N GLY A 544 -13.16 9.30 6.90
CA GLY A 544 -13.56 10.67 6.58
C GLY A 544 -13.61 11.63 7.78
N LYS A 545 -13.33 11.16 9.00
CA LYS A 545 -13.40 11.96 10.23
C LYS A 545 -12.03 12.22 10.82
N LEU A 546 -11.89 13.35 11.48
CA LEU A 546 -10.77 13.63 12.36
C LEU A 546 -10.96 12.85 13.67
N VAL A 547 -10.00 11.99 14.01
CA VAL A 547 -10.02 11.15 15.21
C VAL A 547 -9.19 11.76 16.33
N GLU A 548 -8.01 12.28 16.01
CA GLU A 548 -7.09 12.88 16.97
C GLU A 548 -6.32 14.03 16.32
N HIS A 549 -6.04 15.08 17.09
CA HIS A 549 -5.22 16.22 16.68
C HIS A 549 -4.43 16.72 17.89
N ALA A 550 -3.11 16.66 17.80
CA ALA A 550 -2.20 17.17 18.84
C ALA A 550 -0.81 17.42 18.25
N THR A 551 0.14 17.85 19.09
CA THR A 551 1.55 17.93 18.71
C THR A 551 2.10 16.54 18.33
N THR A 552 3.14 16.51 17.52
CA THR A 552 3.75 15.24 17.09
C THR A 552 4.14 14.39 18.28
N ASP A 553 4.79 14.98 19.30
CA ASP A 553 5.23 14.24 20.49
C ASP A 553 4.03 13.65 21.27
N GLU A 554 2.95 14.41 21.44
CA GLU A 554 1.75 13.93 22.13
C GLU A 554 1.10 12.75 21.39
N VAL A 555 0.98 12.82 20.05
CA VAL A 555 0.37 11.74 19.25
C VAL A 555 1.22 10.47 19.30
N PHE A 556 2.56 10.60 19.31
CA PHE A 556 3.46 9.44 19.26
C PHE A 556 3.73 8.84 20.64
N ASP A 557 3.93 9.68 21.66
CA ASP A 557 4.34 9.22 22.98
C ASP A 557 3.13 8.95 23.91
N HIS A 558 2.02 9.68 23.70
CA HIS A 558 0.81 9.61 24.52
C HIS A 558 -0.50 9.55 23.71
N PRO A 559 -0.64 8.65 22.72
CA PRO A 559 -1.83 8.58 21.86
C PRO A 559 -3.10 8.34 22.67
N GLN A 560 -4.09 9.21 22.52
CA GLN A 560 -5.35 9.16 23.28
C GLN A 560 -6.36 8.19 22.68
N LYS A 561 -6.34 8.02 21.36
CA LYS A 561 -7.30 7.21 20.62
C LYS A 561 -6.77 5.80 20.32
N GLN A 562 -7.65 4.80 20.43
CA GLN A 562 -7.26 3.41 20.10
C GLN A 562 -6.77 3.27 18.66
N TYR A 563 -7.44 3.91 17.72
CA TYR A 563 -7.04 3.88 16.32
C TYR A 563 -5.63 4.43 16.09
N THR A 564 -5.25 5.51 16.79
CA THR A 564 -3.88 6.04 16.72
C THR A 564 -2.85 5.05 17.27
N ARG A 565 -3.18 4.36 18.37
CA ARG A 565 -2.33 3.28 18.91
C ARG A 565 -2.17 2.14 17.92
N ASP A 566 -3.27 1.70 17.30
CA ASP A 566 -3.26 0.63 16.29
C ASP A 566 -2.41 1.00 15.08
N LEU A 567 -2.45 2.27 14.64
CA LEU A 567 -1.59 2.79 13.56
C LEU A 567 -0.11 2.78 13.96
N LEU A 568 0.22 3.24 15.16
CA LEU A 568 1.60 3.26 15.67
C LEU A 568 2.15 1.84 15.86
N ASP A 569 1.35 0.92 16.40
CA ASP A 569 1.72 -0.49 16.56
C ASP A 569 1.85 -1.24 15.22
N ALA A 570 1.31 -0.69 14.14
CA ALA A 570 1.43 -1.26 12.80
C ALA A 570 2.73 -0.88 12.08
N ILE A 571 3.50 0.08 12.60
CA ILE A 571 4.75 0.54 11.97
C ILE A 571 5.80 -0.58 12.09
N PRO A 572 6.36 -1.06 10.96
CA PRO A 572 7.40 -2.09 10.98
C PRO A 572 8.64 -1.61 11.75
N GLY A 573 9.17 -2.47 12.61
CA GLY A 573 10.37 -2.14 13.38
C GLY A 573 10.21 -1.02 14.41
N GLY A 574 8.99 -0.53 14.65
CA GLY A 574 8.74 0.61 15.54
C GLY A 574 9.23 0.42 16.99
N LYS A 575 9.37 -0.83 17.43
CA LYS A 575 9.92 -1.19 18.75
C LYS A 575 11.42 -1.52 18.72
N LEU A 576 12.04 -1.53 17.55
CA LEU A 576 13.46 -1.83 17.37
C LEU A 576 14.24 -0.51 17.29
N GLN A 577 15.21 -0.36 18.16
CA GLN A 577 16.21 0.69 17.99
C GLN A 577 17.14 0.27 16.83
N LEU A 578 16.90 0.81 15.66
CA LEU A 578 17.84 0.78 14.55
C LEU A 578 18.77 1.96 14.77
N GLY A 579 20.03 1.74 14.90
CA GLY A 579 20.92 2.89 14.95
C GLY A 579 22.23 2.71 15.66
N LEU A 580 23.09 3.59 15.24
CA LEU A 580 24.38 3.88 15.80
C LEU A 580 24.21 4.49 17.20
N ASP A 581 24.85 3.87 18.22
CA ASP A 581 25.11 4.53 19.50
C ASP A 581 25.91 5.84 19.28
#